data_acf4b5cc450cf5bed454a0990b5b9dbb
#
_entry.id   acf4b5cc450cf5bed454a0990b5b9dbb
#
_cell.length_a   1.000
_cell.length_b   1.000
_cell.length_c   1.000
_cell.angle_alpha   90.00
_cell.angle_beta   90.00
_cell.angle_gamma   90.00
#
_symmetry.space_group_name_H-M   'P 1'
#
loop_
_entity.id
_entity.type
_entity.pdbx_description
1 polymer ?
#
loop_
_entity_poly.entity_id
_entity_poly.type
_entity_poly.pdbx_seq_one_letter_code
_entity_poly.pdbx_strand_id
1 'polypeptide(L)'
;MSKIRIGIVGYGNLGRGAEASVQLQPDMELVAVFSRRNDLQTVSGIPVYTMNQMKDFKGKIDVMILCGGSATDLIVQTPAVARDFVCIDSFDTHPRITEHFTTVDKAAKEGGTAALISCGWDPGMFSLQRVF
;
A
#
# COMPACT_ATOMS: atom_id res chain seq x y z
N MET A 1 8.34 -22.88 2.16
CA MET A 1 7.76 -21.69 2.82
C MET A 1 6.72 -21.06 1.91
N SER A 2 5.60 -20.67 2.49
CA SER A 2 4.61 -19.92 1.73
C SER A 2 5.13 -18.50 1.45
N LYS A 3 4.74 -17.98 0.29
CA LYS A 3 5.12 -16.63 -0.12
C LYS A 3 4.28 -15.59 0.64
N ILE A 4 4.83 -14.40 0.80
CA ILE A 4 4.09 -13.24 1.30
C ILE A 4 3.13 -12.79 0.20
N ARG A 5 1.84 -12.75 0.50
CA ARG A 5 0.80 -12.39 -0.46
C ARG A 5 0.58 -10.89 -0.46
N ILE A 6 0.78 -10.27 -1.61
CA ILE A 6 0.80 -8.81 -1.76
C ILE A 6 -0.41 -8.36 -2.59
N GLY A 7 -1.05 -7.28 -2.14
CA GLY A 7 -2.01 -6.52 -2.92
C GLY A 7 -1.48 -5.12 -3.18
N ILE A 8 -1.81 -4.54 -4.32
CA ILE A 8 -1.42 -3.17 -4.68
C ILE A 8 -2.69 -2.34 -4.83
N VAL A 9 -2.70 -1.16 -4.22
CA VAL A 9 -3.80 -0.20 -4.32
C VAL A 9 -3.31 0.99 -5.14
N GLY A 10 -3.91 1.18 -6.31
CA GLY A 10 -3.50 2.21 -7.26
C GLY A 10 -2.53 1.68 -8.32
N TYR A 11 -2.79 2.03 -9.56
CA TYR A 11 -1.99 1.51 -10.68
C TYR A 11 -1.53 2.62 -11.62
N GLY A 12 -0.89 3.65 -11.06
CA GLY A 12 -0.14 4.63 -11.81
C GLY A 12 1.33 4.19 -11.93
N ASN A 13 2.21 5.14 -12.09
CA ASN A 13 3.65 4.83 -12.23
C ASN A 13 4.21 4.09 -11.02
N LEU A 14 3.83 4.51 -9.81
CA LEU A 14 4.29 3.86 -8.60
C LEU A 14 3.73 2.44 -8.48
N GLY A 15 2.46 2.25 -8.79
CA GLY A 15 1.83 0.93 -8.75
C GLY A 15 2.48 -0.04 -9.73
N ARG A 16 2.82 0.42 -10.93
CA ARG A 16 3.54 -0.39 -11.92
C ARG A 16 4.94 -0.74 -11.43
N GLY A 17 5.62 0.21 -10.79
CA GLY A 17 6.93 -0.05 -10.20
C GLY A 17 6.86 -1.07 -9.07
N ALA A 18 5.86 -0.96 -8.21
CA ALA A 18 5.63 -1.94 -7.15
C ALA A 18 5.33 -3.31 -7.72
N GLU A 19 4.51 -3.41 -8.74
CA GLU A 19 4.22 -4.67 -9.44
C GLU A 19 5.51 -5.32 -9.95
N ALA A 20 6.33 -4.57 -10.67
CA ALA A 20 7.59 -5.08 -11.21
C ALA A 20 8.52 -5.54 -10.10
N SER A 21 8.60 -4.79 -9.01
CA SER A 21 9.47 -5.12 -7.87
C SER A 21 9.03 -6.38 -7.16
N VAL A 22 7.74 -6.53 -6.92
CA VAL A 22 7.17 -7.73 -6.27
C VAL A 22 7.41 -8.96 -7.12
N GLN A 23 7.24 -8.86 -8.44
CA GLN A 23 7.44 -9.98 -9.36
C GLN A 23 8.90 -10.47 -9.37
N LEU A 24 9.85 -9.64 -8.99
CA LEU A 24 11.26 -10.03 -8.92
C LEU A 24 11.61 -10.74 -7.60
N GLN A 25 10.72 -10.70 -6.60
CA GLN A 25 11.01 -11.28 -5.29
C GLN A 25 10.56 -12.73 -5.22
N PRO A 26 11.47 -13.68 -4.92
CA PRO A 26 11.11 -15.10 -4.88
C PRO A 26 10.20 -15.47 -3.70
N ASP A 27 10.15 -14.62 -2.65
CA ASP A 27 9.37 -14.85 -1.45
C ASP A 27 8.05 -14.09 -1.42
N MET A 28 7.69 -13.43 -2.52
CA MET A 28 6.46 -12.65 -2.64
C MET A 28 5.60 -13.13 -3.80
N GLU A 29 4.30 -12.96 -3.63
CA GLU A 29 3.31 -13.30 -4.65
C GLU A 29 2.33 -12.14 -4.77
N LEU A 30 2.19 -11.60 -5.98
CA LEU A 30 1.20 -10.57 -6.23
C LEU A 30 -0.16 -11.23 -6.47
N VAL A 31 -1.12 -10.94 -5.61
CA VAL A 31 -2.45 -11.56 -5.64
C VAL A 31 -3.43 -10.72 -6.45
N ALA A 32 -3.44 -9.40 -6.24
CA ALA A 32 -4.44 -8.52 -6.84
C ALA A 32 -3.96 -7.09 -6.89
N VAL A 33 -4.52 -6.35 -7.85
CA VAL A 33 -4.38 -4.89 -7.95
C VAL A 33 -5.77 -4.29 -7.79
N PHE A 34 -5.88 -3.25 -6.98
CA PHE A 34 -7.13 -2.53 -6.73
C PHE A 34 -7.04 -1.13 -7.31
N SER A 35 -8.06 -0.72 -8.06
CA SER A 35 -8.08 0.58 -8.71
C SER A 35 -9.51 1.10 -8.81
N ARG A 36 -9.66 2.42 -8.83
CA ARG A 36 -10.94 3.05 -9.15
C ARG A 36 -11.29 2.90 -10.63
N ARG A 37 -10.30 2.63 -11.47
CA ARG A 37 -10.49 2.38 -12.90
C ARG A 37 -10.67 0.89 -13.10
N ASN A 38 -11.69 0.51 -13.86
CA ASN A 38 -12.00 -0.90 -14.11
C ASN A 38 -11.62 -1.37 -15.52
N ASP A 39 -11.02 -0.49 -16.32
CA ASP A 39 -10.59 -0.77 -17.68
C ASP A 39 -9.09 -1.08 -17.79
N LEU A 40 -8.43 -1.25 -16.65
CA LEU A 40 -6.99 -1.46 -16.60
C LEU A 40 -6.63 -2.93 -16.82
N GLN A 41 -5.50 -3.12 -17.50
CA GLN A 41 -4.83 -4.41 -17.57
C GLN A 41 -3.43 -4.24 -17.01
N THR A 42 -3.05 -5.14 -16.10
CA THR A 42 -1.70 -5.12 -15.53
C THR A 42 -0.69 -5.75 -16.48
N VAL A 43 0.54 -5.32 -16.40
CA VAL A 43 1.64 -5.86 -17.22
C VAL A 43 1.85 -7.35 -16.94
N SER A 44 1.73 -7.74 -15.67
CA SER A 44 1.95 -9.14 -15.25
C SER A 44 0.73 -10.06 -15.49
N GLY A 45 -0.41 -9.50 -15.91
CA GLY A 45 -1.63 -10.28 -16.09
C GLY A 45 -2.41 -10.52 -14.80
N ILE A 46 -2.01 -9.93 -13.69
CA ILE A 46 -2.72 -10.06 -12.41
C ILE A 46 -4.07 -9.34 -12.49
N PRO A 47 -5.15 -9.93 -11.95
CA PRO A 47 -6.48 -9.31 -12.03
C PRO A 47 -6.56 -7.97 -11.32
N VAL A 48 -7.36 -7.07 -11.89
CA VAL A 48 -7.67 -5.77 -11.31
C VAL A 48 -9.08 -5.81 -10.74
N TYR A 49 -9.22 -5.34 -9.52
CA TYR A 49 -10.50 -5.30 -8.79
C TYR A 49 -10.84 -3.87 -8.41
N THR A 50 -12.12 -3.61 -8.13
CA THR A 50 -12.55 -2.31 -7.62
C THR A 50 -12.18 -2.17 -6.15
N MET A 51 -12.17 -0.94 -5.65
CA MET A 51 -11.88 -0.67 -4.24
C MET A 51 -12.88 -1.36 -3.31
N ASN A 52 -14.14 -1.48 -3.73
CA ASN A 52 -15.18 -2.13 -2.92
C ASN A 52 -14.97 -3.63 -2.75
N GLN A 53 -14.23 -4.25 -3.65
CA GLN A 53 -13.94 -5.68 -3.58
C GLN A 53 -12.79 -6.02 -2.63
N MET A 54 -12.08 -5.01 -2.15
CA MET A 54 -10.88 -5.21 -1.32
C MET A 54 -11.18 -6.03 -0.06
N LYS A 55 -12.30 -5.76 0.59
CA LYS A 55 -12.69 -6.46 1.82
C LYS A 55 -12.88 -7.96 1.63
N ASP A 56 -13.17 -8.40 0.41
CA ASP A 56 -13.31 -9.83 0.11
C ASP A 56 -11.96 -10.56 0.16
N PHE A 57 -10.88 -9.83 0.23
CA PHE A 57 -9.53 -10.38 0.28
C PHE A 57 -8.95 -10.44 1.70
N LYS A 58 -9.74 -10.14 2.72
CA LYS A 58 -9.30 -10.34 4.12
C LYS A 58 -8.93 -11.80 4.33
N GLY A 59 -7.73 -12.03 4.87
CA GLY A 59 -7.19 -13.37 5.03
C GLY A 59 -6.55 -13.95 3.76
N LYS A 60 -6.63 -13.25 2.63
CA LYS A 60 -6.04 -13.70 1.36
C LYS A 60 -4.84 -12.85 0.93
N ILE A 61 -4.66 -11.70 1.55
CA ILE A 61 -3.54 -10.79 1.30
C ILE A 61 -2.87 -10.50 2.63
N ASP A 62 -1.55 -10.61 2.67
CA ASP A 62 -0.77 -10.39 3.89
C ASP A 62 -0.38 -8.92 4.05
N VAL A 63 -0.05 -8.23 2.95
CA VAL A 63 0.37 -6.83 2.97
C VAL A 63 -0.22 -6.10 1.75
N MET A 64 -0.80 -4.93 2.00
CA MET A 64 -1.23 -4.01 0.95
C MET A 64 -0.18 -2.92 0.75
N ILE A 65 0.21 -2.71 -0.49
CA ILE A 65 1.09 -1.58 -0.88
C ILE A 65 0.21 -0.51 -1.51
N LEU A 66 0.14 0.66 -0.86
CA LEU A 66 -0.70 1.75 -1.33
C LEU A 66 0.13 2.70 -2.19
N CYS A 67 -0.27 2.83 -3.44
CA CYS A 67 0.44 3.58 -4.48
C CYS A 67 -0.35 4.78 -5.00
N GLY A 68 -1.30 5.26 -4.21
CA GLY A 68 -2.08 6.44 -4.55
C GLY A 68 -1.32 7.73 -4.30
N GLY A 69 -1.89 8.85 -4.75
CA GLY A 69 -1.30 10.17 -4.54
C GLY A 69 -1.33 10.58 -3.08
N SER A 70 -0.23 11.16 -2.61
CA SER A 70 -0.07 11.54 -1.20
C SER A 70 -1.06 12.62 -0.78
N ALA A 71 -1.23 13.65 -1.61
CA ALA A 71 -2.03 14.81 -1.24
C ALA A 71 -3.53 14.54 -1.21
N THR A 72 -4.01 13.57 -1.99
CA THR A 72 -5.45 13.36 -2.18
C THR A 72 -5.91 11.97 -1.81
N ASP A 73 -5.15 10.94 -2.14
CA ASP A 73 -5.61 9.56 -2.00
C ASP A 73 -5.19 8.94 -0.67
N LEU A 74 -3.92 8.98 -0.32
CA LEU A 74 -3.39 8.24 0.82
C LEU A 74 -3.95 8.73 2.15
N ILE A 75 -4.23 10.01 2.29
CA ILE A 75 -4.77 10.56 3.52
C ILE A 75 -6.11 9.90 3.91
N VAL A 76 -6.85 9.42 2.93
CA VAL A 76 -8.12 8.72 3.12
C VAL A 76 -7.94 7.21 3.03
N GLN A 77 -7.19 6.74 2.04
CA GLN A 77 -7.04 5.31 1.75
C GLN A 77 -6.26 4.57 2.83
N THR A 78 -5.14 5.12 3.30
CA THR A 78 -4.30 4.40 4.25
C THR A 78 -5.03 4.06 5.53
N PRO A 79 -5.74 4.99 6.20
CA PRO A 79 -6.52 4.61 7.38
C PRO A 79 -7.58 3.56 7.09
N ALA A 80 -8.27 3.67 5.97
CA ALA A 80 -9.32 2.71 5.61
C ALA A 80 -8.75 1.32 5.39
N VAL A 81 -7.63 1.21 4.69
CA VAL A 81 -6.96 -0.08 4.43
C VAL A 81 -6.36 -0.65 5.72
N ALA A 82 -5.78 0.19 6.57
CA ALA A 82 -5.12 -0.23 7.81
C ALA A 82 -6.09 -0.90 8.79
N ARG A 83 -7.39 -0.60 8.71
CA ARG A 83 -8.37 -1.29 9.56
C ARG A 83 -8.48 -2.78 9.25
N ASP A 84 -8.17 -3.18 8.03
CA ASP A 84 -8.38 -4.56 7.58
C ASP A 84 -7.10 -5.29 7.20
N PHE A 85 -6.03 -4.56 6.87
CA PHE A 85 -4.79 -5.13 6.35
C PHE A 85 -3.58 -4.48 6.95
N VAL A 86 -2.52 -5.24 7.09
CA VAL A 86 -1.17 -4.67 7.21
C VAL A 86 -0.88 -3.94 5.90
N CYS A 87 -0.39 -2.71 5.98
CA CYS A 87 -0.18 -1.90 4.79
C CYS A 87 1.06 -1.03 4.86
N ILE A 88 1.51 -0.62 3.68
CA ILE A 88 2.66 0.25 3.49
C ILE A 88 2.25 1.37 2.54
N ASP A 89 2.57 2.63 2.87
CA ASP A 89 2.37 3.74 1.94
C ASP A 89 3.63 4.55 1.76
N SER A 90 3.58 5.46 0.80
CA SER A 90 4.67 6.38 0.49
C SER A 90 4.27 7.83 0.70
N PHE A 91 3.44 8.10 1.69
CA PHE A 91 2.94 9.45 2.00
C PHE A 91 4.08 10.43 2.19
N ASP A 92 4.11 11.49 1.38
CA ASP A 92 5.22 12.44 1.35
C ASP A 92 4.81 13.91 1.54
N THR A 93 3.58 14.17 1.91
CA THR A 93 3.12 15.53 2.20
C THR A 93 3.62 15.92 3.60
N HIS A 94 4.85 16.41 3.69
CA HIS A 94 5.58 16.62 4.93
C HIS A 94 4.80 17.35 6.01
N PRO A 95 4.10 18.50 5.72
CA PRO A 95 3.37 19.22 6.78
C PRO A 95 2.23 18.42 7.40
N ARG A 96 1.78 17.34 6.77
CA ARG A 96 0.66 16.53 7.22
C ARG A 96 1.06 15.15 7.72
N ILE A 97 2.36 14.85 7.83
CA ILE A 97 2.82 13.51 8.23
C ILE A 97 2.35 13.18 9.65
N THR A 98 2.43 14.11 10.58
CA THR A 98 1.99 13.87 11.97
C THR A 98 0.50 13.56 12.04
N GLU A 99 -0.32 14.31 11.32
CA GLU A 99 -1.77 14.06 11.22
C GLU A 99 -2.03 12.68 10.64
N HIS A 100 -1.36 12.36 9.53
CA HIS A 100 -1.50 11.08 8.86
C HIS A 100 -1.09 9.92 9.78
N PHE A 101 0.04 10.06 10.46
CA PHE A 101 0.50 9.07 11.43
C PHE A 101 -0.56 8.80 12.49
N THR A 102 -1.11 9.84 13.09
CA THR A 102 -2.10 9.71 14.15
C THR A 102 -3.35 8.99 13.67
N THR A 103 -3.85 9.35 12.48
CA THR A 103 -5.04 8.75 11.90
C THR A 103 -4.83 7.29 11.55
N VAL A 104 -3.68 6.97 10.94
CA VAL A 104 -3.35 5.59 10.54
C VAL A 104 -3.09 4.72 11.77
N ASP A 105 -2.39 5.25 12.78
CA ASP A 105 -2.13 4.54 14.04
C ASP A 105 -3.44 4.11 14.71
N LYS A 106 -4.39 5.04 14.80
CA LYS A 106 -5.71 4.74 15.35
C LYS A 106 -6.42 3.63 14.57
N ALA A 107 -6.43 3.74 13.25
CA ALA A 107 -7.09 2.76 12.39
C ALA A 107 -6.45 1.36 12.52
N ALA A 108 -5.12 1.29 12.53
CA ALA A 108 -4.40 0.03 12.68
C ALA A 108 -4.67 -0.61 14.04
N LYS A 109 -4.70 0.18 15.11
CA LYS A 109 -5.03 -0.32 16.44
C LYS A 109 -6.45 -0.87 16.51
N GLU A 110 -7.41 -0.15 15.91
CA GLU A 110 -8.80 -0.59 15.87
C GLU A 110 -8.95 -1.92 15.10
N GLY A 111 -8.17 -2.09 14.03
CA GLY A 111 -8.21 -3.29 13.19
C GLY A 111 -7.32 -4.42 13.65
N GLY A 112 -6.45 -4.19 14.63
CA GLY A 112 -5.48 -5.19 15.05
C GLY A 112 -4.40 -5.47 14.02
N THR A 113 -4.03 -4.46 13.21
CA THR A 113 -3.04 -4.57 12.15
C THR A 113 -1.80 -3.73 12.45
N ALA A 114 -0.94 -3.58 11.48
CA ALA A 114 0.21 -2.69 11.53
C ALA A 114 0.28 -1.91 10.21
N ALA A 115 0.84 -0.72 10.26
CA ALA A 115 1.03 0.09 9.07
C ALA A 115 2.39 0.78 9.10
N LEU A 116 3.05 0.81 7.95
CA LEU A 116 4.28 1.56 7.74
C LEU A 116 3.97 2.69 6.78
N ILE A 117 4.02 3.93 7.25
CA ILE A 117 3.75 5.08 6.40
C ILE A 117 5.04 5.76 5.97
N SER A 118 4.94 6.54 4.89
CA SER A 118 6.05 7.39 4.42
C SER A 118 7.31 6.58 4.09
N CYS A 119 7.10 5.44 3.45
CA CYS A 119 8.18 4.52 3.08
C CYS A 119 8.60 4.80 1.63
N GLY A 120 9.68 5.57 1.46
CA GLY A 120 10.19 5.93 0.15
C GLY A 120 11.62 6.45 0.26
N TRP A 121 12.00 7.34 -0.67
CA TRP A 121 13.31 7.97 -0.65
C TRP A 121 13.38 9.10 0.40
N ASP A 122 12.44 10.03 0.35
CA ASP A 122 12.38 11.17 1.26
C ASP A 122 10.90 11.60 1.42
N PRO A 123 10.25 11.30 2.52
CA PRO A 123 10.76 10.57 3.69
C PRO A 123 11.03 9.09 3.42
N GLY A 124 11.83 8.47 4.28
CA GLY A 124 12.14 7.06 4.22
C GLY A 124 13.65 6.84 4.27
N MET A 125 14.24 6.37 3.16
CA MET A 125 15.66 6.01 3.12
C MET A 125 16.57 7.20 3.45
N PHE A 126 16.32 8.37 2.88
CA PHE A 126 17.13 9.55 3.17
C PHE A 126 16.98 10.02 4.61
N SER A 127 15.80 9.84 5.21
CA SER A 127 15.59 10.16 6.61
C SER A 127 16.48 9.32 7.52
N LEU A 128 16.60 8.03 7.22
CA LEU A 128 17.49 7.12 7.97
C LEU A 128 18.95 7.49 7.75
N GLN A 129 19.35 7.83 6.55
CA GLN A 129 20.73 8.25 6.24
C GLN A 129 21.14 9.50 6.98
N ARG A 130 20.20 10.45 7.21
CA ARG A 130 20.49 11.66 7.97
C ARG A 130 20.75 11.39 9.45
N VAL A 131 20.19 10.31 10.00
CA VAL A 131 20.40 9.90 11.39
C VAL A 131 21.76 9.22 11.56
N PHE A 132 22.19 8.49 10.56
CA PHE A 132 23.44 7.75 10.56
C PHE A 132 24.52 8.45 9.74
#